data_9e91b8c8f88da4f292cda7d16d8e753b
#
_entry.id   9e91b8c8f88da4f292cda7d16d8e753b
#
_cell.length_a   1.000
_cell.length_b   1.000
_cell.length_c   1.000
_cell.angle_alpha   90.00
_cell.angle_beta   90.00
_cell.angle_gamma   90.00
#
_symmetry.space_group_name_H-M   'P 1'
#
loop_
_entity.id
_entity.type
_entity.pdbx_description
1 polymer ?
#
loop_
_entity_poly.entity_id
_entity_poly.type
_entity_poly.pdbx_seq_one_letter_code
_entity_poly.pdbx_strand_id
1 'polypeptide(L)'
;MPSSVSVIIPCRNEEKTIHLVLDAIFSQTYPHELLQVVIADGFSEDRTREKIESFKTTHPGFDLRIVDNPQRIIPAGLNAAIRASDGEVIVRMDAHSIPNPDYVALCVDALERGVAQNVGGVWNIQPGNDRWIARSIAAAAGNPLAVGDARYRYTDKAAYVDTVPYGSYKRELFDQIGLFDETLLANEDYELNTRIIQNGGKIWLDPKIRCAYFARATLGALLKQYFGYGYWKFQMLKRYPETLRWRQALPPAFLLGLVVTLLVGFFWKPSLVLFAAILGLYLLVLLAVGVHMAIKKSDILMVIGIPLAIITMHFSWGAGFLAGAFGIQKKI
;
A
#
# COMPACT_ATOMS: atom_id res chain seq x y z
N MET A 1 -17.53 18.67 20.17
CA MET A 1 -16.98 17.49 20.90
C MET A 1 -16.13 16.73 19.90
N PRO A 2 -15.05 16.07 20.29
CA PRO A 2 -14.27 15.28 19.35
C PRO A 2 -15.12 14.10 18.82
N SER A 3 -14.97 13.77 17.55
CA SER A 3 -15.75 12.72 16.86
C SER A 3 -15.42 11.32 17.40
N SER A 4 -16.40 10.42 17.46
CA SER A 4 -16.15 9.00 17.71
C SER A 4 -15.43 8.36 16.52
N VAL A 5 -14.47 7.46 16.78
CA VAL A 5 -13.61 6.85 15.77
C VAL A 5 -13.71 5.33 15.80
N SER A 6 -13.88 4.72 14.65
CA SER A 6 -13.72 3.27 14.50
C SER A 6 -12.50 2.97 13.62
N VAL A 7 -11.53 2.28 14.22
CA VAL A 7 -10.39 1.72 13.48
C VAL A 7 -10.80 0.36 12.93
N ILE A 8 -10.80 0.22 11.61
CA ILE A 8 -11.21 -1.01 10.91
C ILE A 8 -9.98 -1.76 10.38
N ILE A 9 -9.91 -3.06 10.65
CA ILE A 9 -8.75 -3.90 10.33
C ILE A 9 -9.19 -5.19 9.65
N PRO A 10 -8.95 -5.37 8.34
CA PRO A 10 -9.07 -6.67 7.71
C PRO A 10 -7.88 -7.55 8.15
N CYS A 11 -8.14 -8.77 8.57
CA CYS A 11 -7.13 -9.65 9.14
C CYS A 11 -7.30 -11.08 8.64
N ARG A 12 -6.17 -11.75 8.34
CA ARG A 12 -6.12 -13.21 8.12
C ARG A 12 -4.70 -13.73 8.28
N ASN A 13 -4.48 -14.68 9.20
CA ASN A 13 -3.19 -15.33 9.47
C ASN A 13 -2.08 -14.32 9.79
N GLU A 14 -2.33 -13.47 10.77
CA GLU A 14 -1.43 -12.38 11.20
C GLU A 14 -0.94 -12.59 12.66
N GLU A 15 -0.79 -13.84 13.10
CA GLU A 15 -0.37 -14.15 14.48
C GLU A 15 0.92 -13.45 14.90
N LYS A 16 1.81 -13.12 13.94
CA LYS A 16 3.10 -12.49 14.21
C LYS A 16 3.02 -10.98 14.37
N THR A 17 1.99 -10.36 13.87
CA THR A 17 1.91 -8.89 13.70
C THR A 17 0.70 -8.27 14.37
N ILE A 18 -0.40 -9.01 14.57
CA ILE A 18 -1.65 -8.46 15.10
C ILE A 18 -1.49 -7.76 16.46
N HIS A 19 -0.63 -8.26 17.34
CA HIS A 19 -0.35 -7.60 18.62
C HIS A 19 0.30 -6.23 18.43
N LEU A 20 1.17 -6.05 17.43
CA LEU A 20 1.85 -4.78 17.17
C LEU A 20 0.88 -3.67 16.79
N VAL A 21 -0.11 -3.96 15.95
CA VAL A 21 -1.13 -2.97 15.57
C VAL A 21 -2.07 -2.68 16.73
N LEU A 22 -2.47 -3.69 17.52
CA LEU A 22 -3.32 -3.50 18.69
C LEU A 22 -2.64 -2.65 19.76
N ASP A 23 -1.39 -2.95 20.10
CA ASP A 23 -0.58 -2.16 21.04
C ASP A 23 -0.42 -0.71 20.56
N ALA A 24 -0.18 -0.50 19.25
CA ALA A 24 -0.03 0.82 18.67
C ALA A 24 -1.36 1.62 18.65
N ILE A 25 -2.51 0.95 18.47
CA ILE A 25 -3.82 1.61 18.56
C ILE A 25 -4.17 1.91 20.01
N PHE A 26 -3.89 1.01 20.94
CA PHE A 26 -4.09 1.25 22.36
C PHE A 26 -3.21 2.39 22.89
N SER A 27 -2.04 2.61 22.28
CA SER A 27 -1.11 3.70 22.63
C SER A 27 -1.44 5.03 21.94
N GLN A 28 -2.57 5.15 21.23
CA GLN A 28 -2.97 6.40 20.60
C GLN A 28 -3.25 7.49 21.63
N THR A 29 -2.90 8.73 21.29
CA THR A 29 -3.21 9.91 22.12
C THR A 29 -4.67 10.33 22.04
N TYR A 30 -5.45 9.71 21.17
CA TYR A 30 -6.88 9.92 21.03
C TYR A 30 -7.63 9.27 22.21
N PRO A 31 -8.69 9.91 22.79
CA PRO A 31 -9.41 9.39 23.93
C PRO A 31 -9.96 7.97 23.69
N HIS A 32 -9.65 7.03 24.57
CA HIS A 32 -10.04 5.62 24.41
C HIS A 32 -11.56 5.42 24.44
N GLU A 33 -12.28 6.25 25.19
CA GLU A 33 -13.75 6.25 25.27
C GLU A 33 -14.43 6.63 23.95
N LEU A 34 -13.69 7.24 23.02
CA LEU A 34 -14.12 7.60 21.67
C LEU A 34 -13.53 6.68 20.60
N LEU A 35 -12.71 5.70 20.99
CA LEU A 35 -11.94 4.84 20.06
C LEU A 35 -12.46 3.40 20.11
N GLN A 36 -13.02 2.94 19.01
CA GLN A 36 -13.45 1.56 18.79
C GLN A 36 -12.50 0.89 17.80
N VAL A 37 -12.22 -0.39 17.98
CA VAL A 37 -11.49 -1.24 17.02
C VAL A 37 -12.40 -2.36 16.54
N VAL A 38 -12.53 -2.50 15.23
CA VAL A 38 -13.28 -3.60 14.61
C VAL A 38 -12.38 -4.39 13.67
N ILE A 39 -12.12 -5.65 14.03
CA ILE A 39 -11.28 -6.56 13.26
C ILE A 39 -12.16 -7.53 12.48
N ALA A 40 -12.04 -7.53 11.16
CA ALA A 40 -12.71 -8.49 10.30
C ALA A 40 -11.78 -9.67 10.00
N ASP A 41 -11.97 -10.77 10.70
CA ASP A 41 -11.15 -11.98 10.59
C ASP A 41 -11.62 -12.87 9.45
N GLY A 42 -10.72 -13.10 8.47
CA GLY A 42 -10.92 -13.96 7.31
C GLY A 42 -10.80 -15.47 7.60
N PHE A 43 -11.30 -15.93 8.75
CA PHE A 43 -11.16 -17.31 9.24
C PHE A 43 -9.69 -17.71 9.33
N SER A 44 -8.94 -16.99 10.18
CA SER A 44 -7.53 -17.31 10.45
C SER A 44 -7.37 -18.71 10.99
N GLU A 45 -6.37 -19.44 10.46
CA GLU A 45 -6.08 -20.84 10.78
C GLU A 45 -4.89 -20.97 11.75
N ASP A 46 -4.23 -19.82 12.04
CA ASP A 46 -3.14 -19.68 13.01
C ASP A 46 -3.67 -19.11 14.35
N ARG A 47 -2.78 -18.66 15.21
CA ARG A 47 -3.15 -18.10 16.53
C ARG A 47 -3.60 -16.64 16.51
N THR A 48 -3.95 -16.08 15.35
CA THR A 48 -4.36 -14.68 15.22
C THR A 48 -5.54 -14.37 16.14
N ARG A 49 -6.63 -15.13 16.03
CA ARG A 49 -7.86 -14.90 16.80
C ARG A 49 -7.64 -15.06 18.30
N GLU A 50 -6.86 -16.08 18.71
CA GLU A 50 -6.47 -16.28 20.11
C GLU A 50 -5.75 -15.04 20.68
N LYS A 51 -4.84 -14.44 19.92
CA LYS A 51 -4.11 -13.24 20.34
C LYS A 51 -5.01 -12.01 20.47
N ILE A 52 -5.99 -11.85 19.57
CA ILE A 52 -6.96 -10.75 19.65
C ILE A 52 -7.83 -10.92 20.91
N GLU A 53 -8.34 -12.11 21.20
CA GLU A 53 -9.14 -12.37 22.38
C GLU A 53 -8.32 -12.21 23.68
N SER A 54 -7.05 -12.62 23.67
CA SER A 54 -6.13 -12.38 24.78
C SER A 54 -5.94 -10.88 25.04
N PHE A 55 -5.75 -10.09 23.98
CA PHE A 55 -5.64 -8.64 24.09
C PHE A 55 -6.91 -8.02 24.70
N LYS A 56 -8.08 -8.43 24.22
CA LYS A 56 -9.38 -7.99 24.75
C LYS A 56 -9.54 -8.31 26.25
N THR A 57 -9.09 -9.50 26.67
CA THR A 57 -9.15 -9.93 28.08
C THR A 57 -8.21 -9.09 28.96
N THR A 58 -7.04 -8.72 28.47
CA THR A 58 -6.05 -7.93 29.22
C THR A 58 -6.36 -6.42 29.23
N HIS A 59 -7.25 -5.95 28.34
CA HIS A 59 -7.68 -4.55 28.27
C HIS A 59 -9.21 -4.42 28.39
N PRO A 60 -9.80 -4.81 29.55
CA PRO A 60 -11.24 -4.73 29.75
C PRO A 60 -11.67 -3.25 29.73
N GLY A 61 -12.65 -2.92 28.92
CA GLY A 61 -13.11 -1.54 28.73
C GLY A 61 -12.62 -0.89 27.43
N PHE A 62 -11.67 -1.50 26.71
CA PHE A 62 -11.35 -1.08 25.37
C PHE A 62 -12.35 -1.69 24.36
N ASP A 63 -13.06 -0.85 23.58
CA ASP A 63 -14.07 -1.35 22.62
C ASP A 63 -13.38 -2.03 21.42
N LEU A 64 -13.13 -3.34 21.58
CA LEU A 64 -12.55 -4.21 20.57
C LEU A 64 -13.56 -5.27 20.16
N ARG A 65 -13.93 -5.28 18.87
CA ARG A 65 -14.88 -6.23 18.27
C ARG A 65 -14.21 -7.07 17.20
N ILE A 66 -14.60 -8.34 17.13
CA ILE A 66 -14.20 -9.25 16.06
C ILE A 66 -15.45 -9.59 15.25
N VAL A 67 -15.36 -9.49 13.94
CA VAL A 67 -16.40 -9.91 13.00
C VAL A 67 -15.82 -10.89 11.97
N ASP A 68 -16.67 -11.79 11.50
CA ASP A 68 -16.26 -12.77 10.50
C ASP A 68 -16.22 -12.16 9.09
N ASN A 69 -15.20 -12.52 8.31
CA ASN A 69 -15.08 -12.21 6.90
C ASN A 69 -15.09 -13.52 6.08
N PRO A 70 -16.28 -14.09 5.76
CA PRO A 70 -16.38 -15.39 5.09
C PRO A 70 -15.80 -15.40 3.67
N GLN A 71 -15.72 -14.26 3.01
CA GLN A 71 -15.12 -14.16 1.68
C GLN A 71 -13.60 -14.20 1.71
N ARG A 72 -12.96 -13.99 2.87
CA ARG A 72 -11.50 -14.05 3.08
C ARG A 72 -10.69 -13.09 2.21
N ILE A 73 -11.32 -12.02 1.72
CA ILE A 73 -10.72 -10.95 0.91
C ILE A 73 -10.72 -9.62 1.66
N ILE A 74 -9.75 -8.78 1.37
CA ILE A 74 -9.56 -7.49 2.06
C ILE A 74 -10.79 -6.59 1.95
N PRO A 75 -11.34 -6.29 0.76
CA PRO A 75 -12.45 -5.35 0.64
C PRO A 75 -13.72 -5.84 1.36
N ALA A 76 -14.03 -7.14 1.34
CA ALA A 76 -15.15 -7.69 2.09
C ALA A 76 -14.94 -7.58 3.61
N GLY A 77 -13.70 -7.78 4.08
CA GLY A 77 -13.34 -7.56 5.47
C GLY A 77 -13.50 -6.11 5.90
N LEU A 78 -13.02 -5.15 5.08
CA LEU A 78 -13.21 -3.73 5.32
C LEU A 78 -14.69 -3.37 5.40
N ASN A 79 -15.50 -3.86 4.47
CA ASN A 79 -16.95 -3.63 4.45
C ASN A 79 -17.65 -4.24 5.65
N ALA A 80 -17.28 -5.46 6.06
CA ALA A 80 -17.83 -6.09 7.26
C ALA A 80 -17.50 -5.28 8.52
N ALA A 81 -16.26 -4.80 8.64
CA ALA A 81 -15.83 -3.97 9.76
C ALA A 81 -16.56 -2.61 9.78
N ILE A 82 -16.74 -1.94 8.64
CA ILE A 82 -17.50 -0.68 8.55
C ILE A 82 -18.94 -0.88 9.03
N ARG A 83 -19.62 -1.95 8.56
CA ARG A 83 -21.02 -2.23 8.96
C ARG A 83 -21.18 -2.53 10.44
N ALA A 84 -20.15 -3.12 11.06
CA ALA A 84 -20.15 -3.49 12.48
C ALA A 84 -19.60 -2.41 13.41
N SER A 85 -19.22 -1.26 12.85
CA SER A 85 -18.61 -0.16 13.59
C SER A 85 -19.60 1.00 13.78
N ASP A 86 -19.40 1.81 14.83
CA ASP A 86 -20.34 2.86 15.24
C ASP A 86 -19.74 4.29 15.13
N GLY A 87 -18.41 4.42 14.95
CA GLY A 87 -17.71 5.72 14.93
C GLY A 87 -18.13 6.63 13.76
N GLU A 88 -18.16 7.93 14.02
CA GLU A 88 -18.41 8.98 13.01
C GLU A 88 -17.26 9.09 12.00
N VAL A 89 -16.06 8.75 12.45
CA VAL A 89 -14.84 8.67 11.61
C VAL A 89 -14.40 7.23 11.50
N ILE A 90 -14.11 6.79 10.29
CA ILE A 90 -13.54 5.48 9.98
C ILE A 90 -12.05 5.66 9.67
N VAL A 91 -11.20 4.95 10.38
CA VAL A 91 -9.75 4.89 10.14
C VAL A 91 -9.39 3.46 9.71
N ARG A 92 -8.92 3.28 8.49
CA ARG A 92 -8.42 1.97 8.04
C ARG A 92 -7.02 1.73 8.56
N MET A 93 -6.73 0.49 8.99
CA MET A 93 -5.39 -0.02 9.29
C MET A 93 -5.26 -1.44 8.75
N ASP A 94 -4.04 -1.82 8.37
CA ASP A 94 -3.74 -3.21 8.07
C ASP A 94 -3.20 -3.93 9.33
N ALA A 95 -3.42 -5.23 9.47
CA ALA A 95 -3.07 -6.02 10.66
C ALA A 95 -1.54 -6.14 10.94
N HIS A 96 -0.71 -5.59 10.06
CA HIS A 96 0.75 -5.52 10.21
C HIS A 96 1.28 -4.07 10.10
N SER A 97 0.43 -3.08 10.35
CA SER A 97 0.80 -1.66 10.41
C SER A 97 1.09 -1.23 11.86
N ILE A 98 1.96 -0.24 12.03
CA ILE A 98 2.25 0.35 13.34
C ILE A 98 2.09 1.87 13.21
N PRO A 99 0.89 2.41 13.48
CA PRO A 99 0.65 3.86 13.46
C PRO A 99 1.41 4.54 14.61
N ASN A 100 1.88 5.76 14.35
CA ASN A 100 2.44 6.61 15.41
C ASN A 100 1.34 6.98 16.43
N PRO A 101 1.70 7.33 17.68
CA PRO A 101 0.72 7.60 18.74
C PRO A 101 -0.29 8.73 18.45
N ASP A 102 0.06 9.67 17.59
CA ASP A 102 -0.77 10.80 17.19
C ASP A 102 -1.55 10.58 15.86
N TYR A 103 -1.46 9.37 15.29
CA TYR A 103 -2.02 9.08 13.97
C TYR A 103 -3.53 9.37 13.89
N VAL A 104 -4.31 8.81 14.82
CA VAL A 104 -5.77 8.98 14.83
C VAL A 104 -6.15 10.43 15.06
N ALA A 105 -5.52 11.10 16.04
CA ALA A 105 -5.79 12.49 16.37
C ALA A 105 -5.55 13.42 15.18
N LEU A 106 -4.45 13.24 14.45
CA LEU A 106 -4.13 14.05 13.27
C LEU A 106 -5.10 13.79 12.09
N CYS A 107 -5.53 12.54 11.89
CA CYS A 107 -6.53 12.20 10.89
C CYS A 107 -7.88 12.87 11.18
N VAL A 108 -8.35 12.77 12.42
CA VAL A 108 -9.61 13.39 12.86
C VAL A 108 -9.55 14.91 12.72
N ASP A 109 -8.49 15.55 13.21
CA ASP A 109 -8.32 17.01 13.10
C ASP A 109 -8.43 17.48 11.63
N ALA A 110 -7.76 16.80 10.70
CA ALA A 110 -7.82 17.16 9.28
C ALA A 110 -9.22 16.95 8.66
N LEU A 111 -9.94 15.88 9.05
CA LEU A 111 -11.31 15.61 8.60
C LEU A 111 -12.31 16.60 9.17
N GLU A 112 -12.19 16.96 10.45
CA GLU A 112 -13.08 17.93 11.10
C GLU A 112 -12.90 19.34 10.51
N ARG A 113 -11.69 19.71 10.15
CA ARG A 113 -11.41 20.96 9.41
C ARG A 113 -11.89 20.94 7.96
N GLY A 114 -12.41 19.82 7.47
CA GLY A 114 -12.90 19.71 6.10
C GLY A 114 -11.80 19.81 5.02
N VAL A 115 -10.56 19.43 5.36
CA VAL A 115 -9.42 19.54 4.43
C VAL A 115 -9.64 18.62 3.21
N ALA A 116 -10.17 17.42 3.42
CA ALA A 116 -10.45 16.46 2.36
C ALA A 116 -11.45 15.39 2.82
N GLN A 117 -11.96 14.58 1.90
CA GLN A 117 -12.84 13.44 2.18
C GLN A 117 -12.07 12.18 2.57
N ASN A 118 -10.82 12.06 2.12
CA ASN A 118 -9.88 11.05 2.58
C ASN A 118 -8.59 11.72 3.07
N VAL A 119 -8.17 11.36 4.26
CA VAL A 119 -6.94 11.85 4.91
C VAL A 119 -6.04 10.67 5.23
N GLY A 120 -4.77 10.78 4.94
CA GLY A 120 -3.78 9.80 5.32
C GLY A 120 -2.38 10.39 5.36
N GLY A 121 -1.42 9.56 5.67
CA GLY A 121 -0.06 10.00 5.92
C GLY A 121 0.99 9.34 5.05
N VAL A 122 2.20 9.31 5.57
CA VAL A 122 3.37 8.72 4.92
C VAL A 122 3.80 7.44 5.62
N TRP A 123 4.36 6.54 4.85
CA TRP A 123 5.00 5.35 5.39
C TRP A 123 6.40 5.66 5.93
N ASN A 124 6.66 5.22 7.14
CA ASN A 124 8.02 5.01 7.64
C ASN A 124 8.46 3.59 7.24
N ILE A 125 9.11 3.48 6.07
CA ILE A 125 9.42 2.19 5.47
C ILE A 125 10.58 1.52 6.20
N GLN A 126 10.31 0.38 6.81
CA GLN A 126 11.26 -0.46 7.54
C GLN A 126 11.59 -1.72 6.74
N PRO A 127 12.80 -2.28 6.88
CA PRO A 127 13.12 -3.57 6.29
C PRO A 127 12.34 -4.71 6.98
N GLY A 128 11.88 -5.69 6.21
CA GLY A 128 11.16 -6.85 6.74
C GLY A 128 12.04 -7.81 7.58
N ASN A 129 13.36 -7.65 7.55
CA ASN A 129 14.35 -8.27 8.45
C ASN A 129 15.71 -7.58 8.28
N ASP A 130 16.72 -8.00 9.06
CA ASP A 130 18.05 -7.37 9.09
C ASP A 130 18.99 -7.75 7.93
N ARG A 131 18.53 -8.62 7.00
CA ARG A 131 19.35 -9.02 5.85
C ARG A 131 19.58 -7.84 4.91
N TRP A 132 20.77 -7.80 4.29
CA TRP A 132 21.19 -6.72 3.39
C TRP A 132 20.17 -6.47 2.24
N ILE A 133 19.58 -7.56 1.69
CA ILE A 133 18.60 -7.42 0.61
C ILE A 133 17.28 -6.82 1.09
N ALA A 134 16.83 -7.12 2.33
CA ALA A 134 15.64 -6.54 2.90
C ALA A 134 15.83 -5.02 3.16
N ARG A 135 17.02 -4.62 3.66
CA ARG A 135 17.37 -3.19 3.80
C ARG A 135 17.37 -2.47 2.44
N SER A 136 17.92 -3.13 1.41
CA SER A 136 17.92 -2.58 0.05
C SER A 136 16.52 -2.46 -0.55
N ILE A 137 15.64 -3.45 -0.31
CA ILE A 137 14.23 -3.41 -0.72
C ILE A 137 13.50 -2.26 -0.04
N ALA A 138 13.67 -2.08 1.28
CA ALA A 138 13.06 -0.97 2.01
C ALA A 138 13.53 0.39 1.48
N ALA A 139 14.82 0.54 1.23
CA ALA A 139 15.38 1.77 0.66
C ALA A 139 14.88 2.04 -0.77
N ALA A 140 14.78 1.01 -1.60
CA ALA A 140 14.20 1.11 -2.95
C ALA A 140 12.71 1.48 -2.90
N ALA A 141 11.93 0.90 -1.98
CA ALA A 141 10.50 1.18 -1.82
C ALA A 141 10.20 2.64 -1.42
N GLY A 142 11.17 3.36 -0.86
CA GLY A 142 11.11 4.80 -0.59
C GLY A 142 11.82 5.68 -1.62
N ASN A 143 12.24 5.13 -2.76
CA ASN A 143 12.97 5.89 -3.77
C ASN A 143 12.05 6.30 -4.95
N PRO A 144 11.99 7.60 -5.31
CA PRO A 144 11.16 8.08 -6.42
C PRO A 144 11.40 7.36 -7.75
N LEU A 145 12.64 6.94 -8.07
CA LEU A 145 12.91 6.19 -9.28
C LEU A 145 12.20 4.84 -9.32
N ALA A 146 12.04 4.19 -8.16
CA ALA A 146 11.38 2.89 -8.05
C ALA A 146 9.84 3.00 -8.04
N VAL A 147 9.30 4.07 -7.45
CA VAL A 147 7.85 4.19 -7.16
C VAL A 147 7.17 5.37 -7.84
N GLY A 148 7.92 6.17 -8.60
CA GLY A 148 7.43 7.37 -9.29
C GLY A 148 6.87 8.41 -8.31
N ASP A 149 5.70 8.96 -8.61
CA ASP A 149 5.02 9.97 -7.81
C ASP A 149 4.11 9.39 -6.70
N ALA A 150 4.37 8.17 -6.22
CA ALA A 150 3.72 7.60 -5.04
C ALA A 150 4.24 8.31 -3.76
N ARG A 151 3.82 9.57 -3.58
CA ARG A 151 4.37 10.54 -2.64
C ARG A 151 4.36 10.06 -1.19
N TYR A 152 3.35 9.29 -0.78
CA TYR A 152 3.24 8.75 0.57
C TYR A 152 4.43 7.87 1.01
N ARG A 153 5.30 7.49 0.08
CA ARG A 153 6.48 6.65 0.35
C ARG A 153 7.74 7.45 0.69
N TYR A 154 7.78 8.76 0.38
CA TYR A 154 9.03 9.52 0.52
C TYR A 154 8.87 11.01 0.78
N THR A 155 7.64 11.58 0.70
CA THR A 155 7.47 13.03 0.82
C THR A 155 7.54 13.51 2.27
N ASP A 156 8.04 14.73 2.43
CA ASP A 156 8.01 15.52 3.67
C ASP A 156 7.05 16.72 3.60
N LYS A 157 6.29 16.84 2.48
CA LYS A 157 5.39 17.96 2.21
C LYS A 157 3.95 17.49 2.11
N ALA A 158 3.06 18.19 2.83
CA ALA A 158 1.64 17.98 2.73
C ALA A 158 1.11 18.42 1.34
N ALA A 159 0.18 17.66 0.77
CA ALA A 159 -0.37 17.94 -0.55
C ALA A 159 -1.68 17.17 -0.80
N TYR A 160 -2.47 17.68 -1.74
CA TYR A 160 -3.50 16.90 -2.40
C TYR A 160 -2.84 15.87 -3.33
N VAL A 161 -3.31 14.64 -3.26
CA VAL A 161 -2.75 13.48 -3.99
C VAL A 161 -3.86 12.62 -4.59
N ASP A 162 -3.48 11.63 -5.39
CA ASP A 162 -4.41 10.65 -5.95
C ASP A 162 -4.67 9.46 -5.00
N THR A 163 -3.82 9.23 -4.03
CA THR A 163 -3.97 8.15 -3.05
C THR A 163 -3.10 8.37 -1.81
N VAL A 164 -3.57 7.86 -0.69
CA VAL A 164 -2.85 7.72 0.57
C VAL A 164 -2.93 6.27 1.04
N PRO A 165 -1.96 5.77 1.80
CA PRO A 165 -2.11 4.47 2.44
C PRO A 165 -3.13 4.55 3.59
N TYR A 166 -3.85 3.48 3.78
CA TYR A 166 -4.81 3.24 4.86
C TYR A 166 -6.04 4.16 4.87
N GLY A 167 -5.99 5.41 4.58
CA GLY A 167 -7.13 6.31 4.50
C GLY A 167 -7.98 6.46 5.77
N SER A 168 -8.45 7.69 6.00
CA SER A 168 -9.39 8.01 7.06
C SER A 168 -10.53 8.84 6.48
N TYR A 169 -11.76 8.56 6.88
CA TYR A 169 -12.97 9.05 6.22
C TYR A 169 -14.03 9.41 7.24
N LYS A 170 -14.87 10.39 6.96
CA LYS A 170 -16.16 10.49 7.66
C LYS A 170 -17.07 9.36 7.22
N ARG A 171 -17.83 8.76 8.14
CA ARG A 171 -18.76 7.65 7.85
C ARG A 171 -19.76 7.99 6.76
N GLU A 172 -20.31 9.21 6.78
CA GLU A 172 -21.27 9.71 5.80
C GLU A 172 -20.78 9.62 4.34
N LEU A 173 -19.46 9.56 4.12
CA LEU A 173 -18.91 9.38 2.79
C LEU A 173 -19.33 8.04 2.17
N PHE A 174 -19.36 6.98 2.97
CA PHE A 174 -19.76 5.65 2.50
C PHE A 174 -21.25 5.55 2.16
N ASP A 175 -22.09 6.38 2.78
CA ASP A 175 -23.50 6.50 2.42
C ASP A 175 -23.68 7.19 1.06
N GLN A 176 -22.78 8.11 0.73
CA GLN A 176 -22.84 8.90 -0.52
C GLN A 176 -22.26 8.15 -1.72
N ILE A 177 -21.11 7.49 -1.56
CA ILE A 177 -20.37 6.89 -2.69
C ILE A 177 -20.31 5.35 -2.62
N GLY A 178 -20.86 4.73 -1.59
CA GLY A 178 -20.82 3.28 -1.36
C GLY A 178 -19.52 2.79 -0.73
N LEU A 179 -19.52 1.53 -0.30
CA LEU A 179 -18.42 0.84 0.37
C LEU A 179 -17.31 0.43 -0.63
N PHE A 180 -16.29 -0.30 -0.16
CA PHE A 180 -15.22 -0.84 -1.02
C PHE A 180 -15.76 -1.85 -2.04
N ASP A 181 -15.21 -1.84 -3.25
CA ASP A 181 -15.58 -2.80 -4.31
C ASP A 181 -14.97 -4.18 -4.02
N GLU A 182 -15.81 -5.14 -3.63
CA GLU A 182 -15.41 -6.51 -3.28
C GLU A 182 -14.93 -7.34 -4.48
N THR A 183 -15.06 -6.85 -5.70
CA THR A 183 -14.59 -7.54 -6.90
C THR A 183 -13.12 -7.22 -7.24
N LEU A 184 -12.51 -6.22 -6.57
CA LEU A 184 -11.12 -5.85 -6.72
C LEU A 184 -10.31 -6.39 -5.53
N LEU A 185 -9.56 -7.47 -5.74
CA LEU A 185 -8.76 -8.11 -4.68
C LEU A 185 -7.48 -7.34 -4.31
N ALA A 186 -7.14 -6.29 -5.06
CA ALA A 186 -6.13 -5.29 -4.74
C ALA A 186 -6.45 -3.99 -5.47
N ASN A 187 -5.92 -2.86 -5.00
CA ASN A 187 -6.25 -1.49 -5.41
C ASN A 187 -7.69 -1.06 -5.04
N GLU A 188 -8.30 -1.69 -4.06
CA GLU A 188 -9.60 -1.34 -3.50
C GLU A 188 -9.61 0.09 -2.92
N ASP A 189 -8.47 0.50 -2.31
CA ASP A 189 -8.23 1.85 -1.82
C ASP A 189 -8.11 2.86 -2.95
N TYR A 190 -7.40 2.48 -4.02
CA TYR A 190 -7.24 3.34 -5.20
C TYR A 190 -8.58 3.51 -5.95
N GLU A 191 -9.40 2.49 -5.99
CA GLU A 191 -10.75 2.52 -6.57
C GLU A 191 -11.67 3.46 -5.75
N LEU A 192 -11.70 3.31 -4.43
CA LEU A 192 -12.47 4.20 -3.56
C LEU A 192 -12.02 5.66 -3.73
N ASN A 193 -10.72 5.90 -3.78
CA ASN A 193 -10.15 7.22 -4.04
C ASN A 193 -10.58 7.80 -5.39
N THR A 194 -10.71 6.95 -6.42
CA THR A 194 -11.22 7.37 -7.73
C THR A 194 -12.66 7.84 -7.62
N ARG A 195 -13.55 7.10 -6.93
CA ARG A 195 -14.95 7.52 -6.70
C ARG A 195 -15.02 8.81 -5.88
N ILE A 196 -14.17 8.99 -4.87
CA ILE A 196 -14.10 10.24 -4.12
C ILE A 196 -13.80 11.41 -5.07
N ILE A 197 -12.78 11.29 -5.91
CA ILE A 197 -12.38 12.35 -6.85
C ILE A 197 -13.47 12.63 -7.90
N GLN A 198 -14.09 11.58 -8.46
CA GLN A 198 -15.18 11.72 -9.43
C GLN A 198 -16.41 12.42 -8.86
N ASN A 199 -16.64 12.31 -7.54
CA ASN A 199 -17.70 13.03 -6.82
C ASN A 199 -17.24 14.41 -6.30
N GLY A 200 -16.13 14.97 -6.82
CA GLY A 200 -15.62 16.29 -6.46
C GLY A 200 -14.86 16.36 -5.14
N GLY A 201 -14.66 15.21 -4.48
CA GLY A 201 -13.89 15.12 -3.24
C GLY A 201 -12.38 15.21 -3.47
N LYS A 202 -11.63 15.35 -2.36
CA LYS A 202 -10.17 15.50 -2.35
C LYS A 202 -9.54 14.46 -1.42
N ILE A 203 -8.27 14.17 -1.67
CA ILE A 203 -7.45 13.27 -0.85
C ILE A 203 -6.26 14.07 -0.34
N TRP A 204 -6.06 14.06 0.97
CA TRP A 204 -5.01 14.82 1.64
C TRP A 204 -3.94 13.90 2.20
N LEU A 205 -2.70 14.19 1.84
CA LEU A 205 -1.51 13.57 2.38
C LEU A 205 -0.83 14.53 3.35
N ASP A 206 -0.73 14.13 4.63
CA ASP A 206 0.01 14.89 5.63
C ASP A 206 1.22 14.07 6.13
N PRO A 207 2.47 14.55 5.95
CA PRO A 207 3.66 13.84 6.40
C PRO A 207 3.82 13.80 7.93
N LYS A 208 3.00 14.50 8.70
CA LYS A 208 2.92 14.36 10.16
C LYS A 208 2.22 13.05 10.56
N ILE A 209 1.25 12.61 9.77
CA ILE A 209 0.56 11.34 9.94
C ILE A 209 1.51 10.22 9.48
N ARG A 210 2.01 9.40 10.40
CA ARG A 210 3.03 8.40 10.10
C ARG A 210 2.62 7.01 10.56
N CYS A 211 2.95 6.03 9.74
CA CYS A 211 2.77 4.62 10.07
C CYS A 211 3.98 3.83 9.62
N ALA A 212 4.51 2.94 10.46
CA ALA A 212 5.56 2.03 10.02
C ALA A 212 4.97 0.99 9.05
N TYR A 213 5.70 0.78 7.97
CA TYR A 213 5.40 -0.21 6.93
C TYR A 213 6.62 -1.12 6.73
N PHE A 214 6.47 -2.42 6.92
CA PHE A 214 7.53 -3.39 6.70
C PHE A 214 7.55 -3.86 5.25
N ALA A 215 8.60 -3.45 4.51
CA ALA A 215 8.81 -3.89 3.14
C ALA A 215 9.11 -5.40 3.08
N ARG A 216 8.88 -6.02 1.92
CA ARG A 216 9.16 -7.43 1.73
C ARG A 216 10.61 -7.78 2.02
N ALA A 217 10.84 -8.91 2.68
CA ALA A 217 12.17 -9.32 3.12
C ALA A 217 13.01 -10.00 2.03
N THR A 218 12.38 -10.40 0.90
CA THR A 218 13.04 -11.14 -0.19
C THR A 218 12.59 -10.63 -1.56
N LEU A 219 13.46 -10.78 -2.57
CA LEU A 219 13.12 -10.44 -3.96
C LEU A 219 11.94 -11.27 -4.50
N GLY A 220 11.81 -12.55 -4.12
CA GLY A 220 10.68 -13.37 -4.54
C GLY A 220 9.33 -12.89 -3.98
N ALA A 221 9.29 -12.44 -2.72
CA ALA A 221 8.09 -11.85 -2.13
C ALA A 221 7.77 -10.48 -2.75
N LEU A 222 8.81 -9.67 -3.06
CA LEU A 222 8.69 -8.41 -3.76
C LEU A 222 8.12 -8.60 -5.18
N LEU A 223 8.64 -9.60 -5.91
CA LEU A 223 8.16 -9.97 -7.24
C LEU A 223 6.66 -10.28 -7.22
N LYS A 224 6.22 -11.18 -6.32
CA LYS A 224 4.79 -11.53 -6.17
C LYS A 224 3.92 -10.30 -5.91
N GLN A 225 4.38 -9.40 -5.04
CA GLN A 225 3.65 -8.19 -4.66
C GLN A 225 3.49 -7.26 -5.87
N TYR A 226 4.58 -6.92 -6.56
CA TYR A 226 4.55 -5.97 -7.68
C TYR A 226 3.87 -6.55 -8.92
N PHE A 227 4.02 -7.85 -9.18
CA PHE A 227 3.24 -8.53 -10.21
C PHE A 227 1.74 -8.42 -9.93
N GLY A 228 1.33 -8.67 -8.68
CA GLY A 228 -0.05 -8.50 -8.24
C GLY A 228 -0.56 -7.07 -8.47
N TYR A 229 0.22 -6.07 -8.06
CA TYR A 229 -0.15 -4.66 -8.25
C TYR A 229 -0.34 -4.29 -9.72
N GLY A 230 0.56 -4.71 -10.63
CA GLY A 230 0.42 -4.48 -12.06
C GLY A 230 -0.81 -5.16 -12.64
N TYR A 231 -1.04 -6.44 -12.31
CA TYR A 231 -2.19 -7.21 -12.77
C TYR A 231 -3.53 -6.57 -12.37
N TRP A 232 -3.70 -6.27 -11.08
CA TRP A 232 -4.93 -5.68 -10.57
C TRP A 232 -5.13 -4.23 -11.02
N LYS A 233 -4.04 -3.48 -11.25
CA LYS A 233 -4.16 -2.16 -11.87
C LYS A 233 -4.76 -2.23 -13.27
N PHE A 234 -4.36 -3.22 -14.07
CA PHE A 234 -4.98 -3.40 -15.39
C PHE A 234 -6.47 -3.79 -15.26
N GLN A 235 -6.84 -4.66 -14.32
CA GLN A 235 -8.27 -4.98 -14.09
C GLN A 235 -9.07 -3.72 -13.70
N MET A 236 -8.50 -2.87 -12.86
CA MET A 236 -9.11 -1.60 -12.50
C MET A 236 -9.28 -0.64 -13.70
N LEU A 237 -8.29 -0.57 -14.60
CA LEU A 237 -8.33 0.28 -15.78
C LEU A 237 -9.44 -0.10 -16.78
N LYS A 238 -9.96 -1.32 -16.76
CA LYS A 238 -11.12 -1.71 -17.56
C LYS A 238 -12.38 -0.94 -17.16
N ARG A 239 -12.45 -0.45 -15.92
CA ARG A 239 -13.59 0.31 -15.38
C ARG A 239 -13.29 1.80 -15.33
N TYR A 240 -12.06 2.15 -14.99
CA TYR A 240 -11.60 3.52 -14.74
C TYR A 240 -10.33 3.82 -15.56
N PRO A 241 -10.41 3.91 -16.91
CA PRO A 241 -9.25 4.10 -17.79
C PRO A 241 -8.50 5.41 -17.53
N GLU A 242 -9.19 6.45 -17.06
CA GLU A 242 -8.64 7.77 -16.73
C GLU A 242 -7.69 7.74 -15.52
N THR A 243 -7.69 6.66 -14.75
CA THR A 243 -6.84 6.52 -13.55
C THR A 243 -5.41 6.08 -13.85
N LEU A 244 -5.07 5.88 -15.13
CA LEU A 244 -3.70 5.51 -15.50
C LEU A 244 -2.74 6.68 -15.27
N ARG A 245 -1.80 6.49 -14.36
CA ARG A 245 -0.71 7.45 -14.13
C ARG A 245 0.51 7.08 -14.95
N TRP A 246 1.29 8.08 -15.35
CA TRP A 246 2.54 7.87 -16.12
C TRP A 246 3.47 6.86 -15.43
N ARG A 247 3.63 6.92 -14.11
CA ARG A 247 4.44 5.97 -13.32
C ARG A 247 4.00 4.52 -13.46
N GLN A 248 2.72 4.30 -13.73
CA GLN A 248 2.11 2.98 -13.88
C GLN A 248 2.22 2.46 -15.31
N ALA A 249 2.28 3.36 -16.29
CA ALA A 249 2.42 3.03 -17.71
C ALA A 249 3.88 2.76 -18.12
N LEU A 250 4.84 3.41 -17.47
CA LEU A 250 6.27 3.28 -17.83
C LEU A 250 6.79 1.84 -17.71
N PRO A 251 6.61 1.08 -16.64
CA PRO A 251 7.17 -0.27 -16.53
C PRO A 251 6.65 -1.24 -17.60
N PRO A 252 5.34 -1.35 -17.92
CA PRO A 252 4.88 -2.21 -18.99
C PRO A 252 5.35 -1.73 -20.37
N ALA A 253 5.39 -0.42 -20.64
CA ALA A 253 5.91 0.13 -21.90
C ALA A 253 7.41 -0.15 -22.06
N PHE A 254 8.20 0.02 -21.01
CA PHE A 254 9.62 -0.29 -20.99
C PHE A 254 9.88 -1.78 -21.26
N LEU A 255 9.18 -2.68 -20.56
CA LEU A 255 9.31 -4.12 -20.76
C LEU A 255 8.93 -4.53 -22.19
N LEU A 256 7.81 -4.00 -22.69
CA LEU A 256 7.38 -4.27 -24.08
C LEU A 256 8.41 -3.73 -25.08
N GLY A 257 8.92 -2.54 -24.87
CA GLY A 257 9.98 -1.94 -25.73
C GLY A 257 11.25 -2.79 -25.77
N LEU A 258 11.70 -3.31 -24.62
CA LEU A 258 12.83 -4.24 -24.57
C LEU A 258 12.56 -5.53 -25.35
N VAL A 259 11.37 -6.13 -25.15
CA VAL A 259 10.99 -7.36 -25.87
C VAL A 259 10.92 -7.12 -27.38
N VAL A 260 10.27 -6.03 -27.81
CA VAL A 260 10.14 -5.70 -29.26
C VAL A 260 11.50 -5.42 -29.89
N THR A 261 12.35 -4.61 -29.25
CA THR A 261 13.68 -4.30 -29.79
C THR A 261 14.58 -5.53 -29.88
N LEU A 262 14.47 -6.45 -28.92
CA LEU A 262 15.17 -7.72 -28.94
C LEU A 262 14.68 -8.61 -30.11
N LEU A 263 13.36 -8.78 -30.26
CA LEU A 263 12.77 -9.63 -31.32
C LEU A 263 13.04 -9.07 -32.70
N VAL A 264 12.89 -7.76 -32.92
CA VAL A 264 13.22 -7.10 -34.19
C VAL A 264 14.71 -7.25 -34.52
N GLY A 265 15.55 -7.30 -33.49
CA GLY A 265 16.99 -7.47 -33.62
C GLY A 265 17.45 -8.78 -34.30
N PHE A 266 16.60 -9.82 -34.27
CA PHE A 266 16.87 -11.06 -35.04
C PHE A 266 16.82 -10.83 -36.54
N PHE A 267 16.08 -9.83 -37.00
CA PHE A 267 15.91 -9.50 -38.42
C PHE A 267 16.65 -8.23 -38.82
N TRP A 268 16.84 -7.30 -37.88
CA TRP A 268 17.46 -5.99 -38.14
C TRP A 268 18.45 -5.63 -37.00
N LYS A 269 19.75 -5.88 -37.27
CA LYS A 269 20.83 -5.72 -36.27
C LYS A 269 20.88 -4.36 -35.54
N PRO A 270 20.59 -3.18 -36.20
CA PRO A 270 20.56 -1.91 -35.44
C PRO A 270 19.61 -1.89 -34.28
N SER A 271 18.53 -2.71 -34.26
CA SER A 271 17.64 -2.86 -33.15
C SER A 271 18.30 -3.49 -31.92
N LEU A 272 19.30 -4.37 -32.10
CA LEU A 272 20.11 -4.89 -30.98
C LEU A 272 20.97 -3.81 -30.34
N VAL A 273 21.48 -2.88 -31.14
CA VAL A 273 22.24 -1.73 -30.61
C VAL A 273 21.29 -0.85 -29.76
N LEU A 274 20.09 -0.59 -30.28
CA LEU A 274 19.08 0.16 -29.53
C LEU A 274 18.68 -0.55 -28.23
N PHE A 275 18.44 -1.87 -28.28
CA PHE A 275 18.18 -2.70 -27.10
C PHE A 275 19.31 -2.56 -26.07
N ALA A 276 20.55 -2.73 -26.48
CA ALA A 276 21.71 -2.65 -25.60
C ALA A 276 21.88 -1.24 -25.02
N ALA A 277 21.63 -0.19 -25.80
CA ALA A 277 21.71 1.20 -25.37
C ALA A 277 20.64 1.50 -24.32
N ILE A 278 19.37 1.11 -24.54
CA ILE A 278 18.26 1.30 -23.59
C ILE A 278 18.55 0.54 -22.28
N LEU A 279 18.88 -0.73 -22.38
CA LEU A 279 19.17 -1.55 -21.19
C LEU A 279 20.42 -1.05 -20.46
N GLY A 280 21.48 -0.71 -21.19
CA GLY A 280 22.72 -0.17 -20.62
C GLY A 280 22.49 1.14 -19.88
N LEU A 281 21.75 2.09 -20.48
CA LEU A 281 21.38 3.34 -19.81
C LEU A 281 20.56 3.11 -18.55
N TYR A 282 19.58 2.21 -18.63
CA TYR A 282 18.76 1.84 -17.46
C TYR A 282 19.62 1.29 -16.32
N LEU A 283 20.50 0.33 -16.61
CA LEU A 283 21.40 -0.25 -15.61
C LEU A 283 22.38 0.77 -15.03
N LEU A 284 22.89 1.69 -15.86
CA LEU A 284 23.78 2.77 -15.41
C LEU A 284 23.07 3.70 -14.43
N VAL A 285 21.83 4.10 -14.73
CA VAL A 285 21.01 4.93 -13.82
C VAL A 285 20.75 4.19 -12.50
N LEU A 286 20.40 2.91 -12.55
CA LEU A 286 20.19 2.12 -11.34
C LEU A 286 21.47 1.99 -10.50
N LEU A 287 22.61 1.78 -11.14
CA LEU A 287 23.91 1.71 -10.46
C LEU A 287 24.23 3.05 -9.77
N ALA A 288 24.01 4.17 -10.47
CA ALA A 288 24.23 5.51 -9.88
C ALA A 288 23.34 5.73 -8.65
N VAL A 289 22.07 5.32 -8.70
CA VAL A 289 21.17 5.37 -7.52
C VAL A 289 21.67 4.44 -6.42
N GLY A 290 22.11 3.23 -6.77
CA GLY A 290 22.68 2.27 -5.80
C GLY A 290 23.90 2.85 -5.06
N VAL A 291 24.83 3.46 -5.79
CA VAL A 291 26.02 4.13 -5.23
C VAL A 291 25.60 5.32 -4.33
N HIS A 292 24.70 6.18 -4.82
CA HIS A 292 24.20 7.31 -4.03
C HIS A 292 23.57 6.85 -2.70
N MET A 293 22.73 5.82 -2.74
CA MET A 293 22.08 5.29 -1.54
C MET A 293 23.07 4.56 -0.60
N ALA A 294 24.05 3.86 -1.16
CA ALA A 294 25.12 3.23 -0.38
C ALA A 294 25.92 4.25 0.43
N ILE A 295 26.27 5.38 -0.19
CA ILE A 295 26.94 6.49 0.50
C ILE A 295 26.03 7.09 1.58
N LYS A 296 24.77 7.43 1.21
CA LYS A 296 23.79 8.06 2.12
C LYS A 296 23.47 7.21 3.35
N LYS A 297 23.45 5.88 3.19
CA LYS A 297 23.08 4.92 4.26
C LYS A 297 24.28 4.21 4.88
N SER A 298 25.51 4.50 4.42
CA SER A 298 26.75 3.84 4.85
C SER A 298 26.67 2.30 4.75
N ASP A 299 26.05 1.79 3.68
CA ASP A 299 25.89 0.35 3.42
C ASP A 299 26.27 0.01 1.97
N ILE A 300 27.51 -0.50 1.80
CA ILE A 300 28.07 -0.79 0.47
C ILE A 300 27.26 -1.81 -0.32
N LEU A 301 26.55 -2.73 0.34
CA LEU A 301 25.73 -3.74 -0.32
C LEU A 301 24.54 -3.14 -1.06
N MET A 302 24.17 -1.90 -0.75
CA MET A 302 23.11 -1.18 -1.48
C MET A 302 23.52 -0.85 -2.93
N VAL A 303 24.82 -0.83 -3.27
CA VAL A 303 25.28 -0.66 -4.65
C VAL A 303 24.66 -1.72 -5.58
N ILE A 304 24.53 -2.94 -5.10
CA ILE A 304 23.94 -4.07 -5.84
C ILE A 304 22.47 -4.25 -5.45
N GLY A 305 22.15 -4.13 -4.18
CA GLY A 305 20.80 -4.43 -3.66
C GLY A 305 19.71 -3.49 -4.16
N ILE A 306 20.00 -2.19 -4.30
CA ILE A 306 19.05 -1.21 -4.84
C ILE A 306 18.72 -1.50 -6.32
N PRO A 307 19.69 -1.66 -7.23
CA PRO A 307 19.41 -2.10 -8.60
C PRO A 307 18.57 -3.36 -8.68
N LEU A 308 18.92 -4.42 -7.93
CA LEU A 308 18.16 -5.67 -7.90
C LEU A 308 16.72 -5.46 -7.45
N ALA A 309 16.49 -4.68 -6.40
CA ALA A 309 15.16 -4.37 -5.91
C ALA A 309 14.34 -3.60 -6.95
N ILE A 310 14.91 -2.54 -7.55
CA ILE A 310 14.21 -1.71 -8.54
C ILE A 310 13.91 -2.51 -9.83
N ILE A 311 14.86 -3.30 -10.31
CA ILE A 311 14.63 -4.21 -11.45
C ILE A 311 13.45 -5.15 -11.14
N THR A 312 13.48 -5.78 -9.97
CA THR A 312 12.39 -6.66 -9.52
C THR A 312 11.05 -5.93 -9.52
N MET A 313 10.98 -4.71 -8.99
CA MET A 313 9.76 -3.91 -8.94
C MET A 313 9.24 -3.57 -10.35
N HIS A 314 10.09 -3.01 -11.21
CA HIS A 314 9.70 -2.55 -12.54
C HIS A 314 9.29 -3.71 -13.45
N PHE A 315 10.11 -4.77 -13.52
CA PHE A 315 9.81 -5.90 -14.40
C PHE A 315 8.59 -6.70 -13.92
N SER A 316 8.43 -6.90 -12.60
CA SER A 316 7.26 -7.59 -12.08
C SER A 316 5.98 -6.81 -12.27
N TRP A 317 6.01 -5.48 -12.05
CA TRP A 317 4.88 -4.60 -12.33
C TRP A 317 4.50 -4.66 -13.81
N GLY A 318 5.48 -4.46 -14.70
CA GLY A 318 5.27 -4.50 -16.15
C GLY A 318 4.71 -5.84 -16.62
N ALA A 319 5.29 -6.95 -16.15
CA ALA A 319 4.84 -8.30 -16.49
C ALA A 319 3.41 -8.58 -15.98
N GLY A 320 3.09 -8.16 -14.74
CA GLY A 320 1.75 -8.30 -14.18
C GLY A 320 0.71 -7.50 -14.96
N PHE A 321 1.03 -6.26 -15.32
CA PHE A 321 0.17 -5.41 -16.13
C PHE A 321 -0.10 -6.02 -17.52
N LEU A 322 0.93 -6.47 -18.21
CA LEU A 322 0.82 -7.13 -19.51
C LEU A 322 0.06 -8.45 -19.42
N ALA A 323 0.29 -9.26 -18.39
CA ALA A 323 -0.48 -10.47 -18.13
C ALA A 323 -1.98 -10.18 -18.00
N GLY A 324 -2.33 -9.12 -17.28
CA GLY A 324 -3.71 -8.63 -17.19
C GLY A 324 -4.27 -8.19 -18.55
N ALA A 325 -3.45 -7.51 -19.37
CA ALA A 325 -3.82 -7.04 -20.71
C ALA A 325 -4.07 -8.20 -21.69
N PHE A 326 -3.28 -9.25 -21.62
CA PHE A 326 -3.42 -10.44 -22.46
C PHE A 326 -4.43 -11.46 -21.93
N GLY A 327 -5.17 -11.14 -20.86
CA GLY A 327 -6.19 -12.03 -20.31
C GLY A 327 -5.66 -13.27 -19.60
N ILE A 328 -4.37 -13.28 -19.23
CA ILE A 328 -3.78 -14.39 -18.47
C ILE A 328 -4.34 -14.33 -17.05
N GLN A 329 -5.13 -15.34 -16.69
CA GLN A 329 -5.72 -15.40 -15.35
C GLN A 329 -4.65 -15.65 -14.29
N LYS A 330 -4.60 -14.77 -13.29
CA LYS A 330 -3.83 -15.03 -12.09
C LYS A 330 -4.60 -16.08 -11.27
N LYS A 331 -4.06 -17.30 -11.16
CA LYS A 331 -4.56 -18.25 -10.15
C LYS A 331 -4.34 -17.62 -8.77
N ILE A 332 -5.43 -17.43 -8.07
CA ILE A 332 -5.50 -16.83 -6.73
C ILE A 332 -5.02 -17.85 -5.70
#